data_0a0c8e416fdf6635ee16fc491ed93fbb
#
_entry.id   0a0c8e416fdf6635ee16fc491ed93fbb
#
_cell.length_a   1.000
_cell.length_b   1.000
_cell.length_c   1.000
_cell.angle_alpha   90.00
_cell.angle_beta   90.00
_cell.angle_gamma   90.00
#
_symmetry.space_group_name_H-M   'P 1'
#
loop_
_entity.id
_entity.type
_entity.pdbx_description
1 polymer ?
#
loop_
_entity_poly.entity_id
_entity_poly.type
_entity_poly.pdbx_seq_one_letter_code
_entity_poly.pdbx_strand_id
1 'polypeptide(L)'
;MKKFSLFFILSFALVLLPTFSYMPLSEAVSQEGQERKTKKVGAMTEKVAKKLSAAQELIEEEKIEEGLRELNDIMSFKKLTDYERAQVNYFYGYVEYLKENYQGAISYYRKVLQDEKVPEGLVSSARTTIAQLYFQLEDYPRTVSAVNEILKNQTTPRPDLYILKGTAQYQMKEFTKTIESVEQAISLAETRNIDRVTQLQKNVTSAASKYRVRYDRKNIDYISLANEVKKVMKIQLDGTRKGNDRYVQLEEEIKGLEADAKNLAIGPTKEQWWLLLRASYYELEQMDQVKRILERLVVEWSKKEYWVQLSAMYSQDKQETEQIAAYQTAYHEGYLEKSSEFVMMAQLYLSQEAPYEAAKLLQKAVDDGKVETDDEKNWMVLAQAWFLSKYDEKAIVALREAAKLTDDGELDMRLARSLSNIGDYSGCIDSSKIGITKGSLKRLDESYITKGMCEFEAAEYEDAKDSFAKAKVDAERRNDIALQACADDNDFTLDELLVKMETQKAFMEMGKEIEEKVIKCQLPSSLKTVQNWTTFLEKEVERVTLLQSQIAAIEAQLASGESQALTF
;
A
#
# COMPACT_ATOMS: atom_id res chain seq x y z
N MET A 1 -11.91 -7.28 -21.06
CA MET A 1 -10.82 -6.61 -20.37
C MET A 1 -11.10 -5.10 -20.36
N LYS A 2 -11.72 -4.61 -19.30
CA LYS A 2 -12.02 -3.18 -19.11
C LYS A 2 -10.79 -2.52 -18.50
N LYS A 3 -10.27 -1.51 -19.20
CA LYS A 3 -9.17 -0.66 -18.71
C LYS A 3 -9.62 -0.03 -17.39
N PHE A 4 -9.04 -0.48 -16.28
CA PHE A 4 -9.04 0.26 -15.04
C PHE A 4 -8.13 1.46 -15.25
N SER A 5 -8.74 2.58 -15.63
CA SER A 5 -8.10 3.88 -15.61
C SER A 5 -7.97 4.29 -14.15
N LEU A 6 -6.86 3.90 -13.54
CA LEU A 6 -6.43 4.48 -12.28
C LEU A 6 -5.92 5.90 -12.60
N PHE A 7 -6.84 6.87 -12.53
CA PHE A 7 -6.51 8.28 -12.52
C PHE A 7 -5.73 8.59 -11.23
N PHE A 8 -4.44 8.23 -11.23
CA PHE A 8 -3.46 8.92 -10.41
C PHE A 8 -3.09 10.20 -11.18
N ILE A 9 -3.88 11.25 -10.98
CA ILE A 9 -3.42 12.61 -11.19
C ILE A 9 -2.34 12.80 -10.13
N LEU A 10 -1.10 12.41 -10.48
CA LEU A 10 0.08 12.98 -9.87
C LEU A 10 0.04 14.46 -10.25
N SER A 11 -0.56 15.27 -9.39
CA SER A 11 -0.23 16.67 -9.30
C SER A 11 1.25 16.72 -8.93
N PHE A 12 2.12 16.51 -9.93
CA PHE A 12 3.51 16.88 -9.88
C PHE A 12 3.56 18.41 -9.95
N ALA A 13 2.99 19.08 -8.94
CA ALA A 13 3.50 20.34 -8.52
C ALA A 13 4.87 20.03 -7.90
N LEU A 14 5.83 19.65 -8.76
CA LEU A 14 7.24 19.83 -8.46
C LEU A 14 7.40 21.33 -8.34
N VAL A 15 7.11 21.87 -7.16
CA VAL A 15 7.60 23.15 -6.74
C VAL A 15 9.11 22.96 -6.66
N LEU A 16 9.76 22.96 -7.84
CA LEU A 16 11.11 23.43 -7.96
C LEU A 16 11.02 24.93 -7.64
N LEU A 17 10.76 25.23 -6.35
CA LEU A 17 11.21 26.50 -5.84
C LEU A 17 12.67 26.52 -6.25
N PRO A 18 13.10 27.51 -7.08
CA PRO A 18 14.51 27.73 -7.22
C PRO A 18 14.97 27.93 -5.79
N THR A 19 15.69 26.93 -5.26
CA THR A 19 16.51 27.18 -4.10
C THR A 19 17.53 28.17 -4.65
N PHE A 20 17.19 29.45 -4.54
CA PHE A 20 18.16 30.51 -4.65
C PHE A 20 19.16 30.19 -3.55
N SER A 21 20.22 29.46 -3.94
CA SER A 21 21.38 29.35 -3.10
C SER A 21 21.91 30.75 -3.01
N TYR A 22 21.42 31.49 -2.00
CA TYR A 22 22.02 32.70 -1.58
C TYR A 22 23.50 32.42 -1.40
N MET A 23 24.33 32.88 -2.32
CA MET A 23 25.73 33.12 -2.00
C MET A 23 25.76 34.39 -1.19
N PRO A 24 25.96 34.35 0.13
CA PRO A 24 26.29 35.55 0.87
C PRO A 24 27.54 36.12 0.19
N LEU A 25 27.58 37.43 0.05
CA LEU A 25 28.70 38.17 -0.53
C LEU A 25 30.09 37.83 0.07
N SER A 26 30.13 37.07 1.17
CA SER A 26 31.34 36.67 1.92
C SER A 26 31.83 35.23 1.69
N GLU A 27 31.08 34.34 1.02
CA GLU A 27 31.48 32.92 0.87
C GLU A 27 32.01 32.52 -0.51
N ALA A 28 32.48 33.47 -1.30
CA ALA A 28 33.20 33.17 -2.54
C ALA A 28 34.63 32.64 -2.32
N VAL A 29 35.01 32.34 -1.09
CA VAL A 29 36.37 31.88 -0.75
C VAL A 29 36.30 30.74 0.25
N SER A 30 36.21 29.52 -0.24
CA SER A 30 36.89 28.32 0.24
C SER A 30 36.32 27.04 -0.37
N GLN A 31 36.77 26.69 -1.55
CA GLN A 31 36.92 25.29 -1.95
C GLN A 31 38.36 25.11 -2.40
N GLU A 32 39.16 24.67 -1.48
CA GLU A 32 40.53 24.22 -1.73
C GLU A 32 40.52 22.93 -2.56
N GLY A 33 41.42 22.94 -3.55
CA GLY A 33 41.99 21.72 -4.09
C GLY A 33 41.66 21.41 -5.55
N GLN A 34 41.97 22.33 -6.46
CA GLN A 34 42.52 22.04 -7.81
C GLN A 34 42.95 23.36 -8.44
N GLU A 35 44.12 23.38 -9.07
CA GLU A 35 44.64 24.55 -9.79
C GLU A 35 43.64 24.98 -10.88
N ARG A 36 42.75 25.89 -10.55
CA ARG A 36 41.94 26.63 -11.49
C ARG A 36 42.76 27.80 -11.99
N LYS A 37 43.00 27.90 -13.30
CA LYS A 37 43.41 29.16 -13.91
C LYS A 37 42.34 30.21 -13.60
N THR A 38 42.50 30.89 -12.47
CA THR A 38 41.62 31.97 -12.03
C THR A 38 41.79 33.12 -13.01
N LYS A 39 40.80 33.40 -13.88
CA LYS A 39 40.65 34.69 -14.53
C LYS A 39 40.68 35.74 -13.41
N LYS A 40 41.57 36.76 -13.52
CA LYS A 40 41.58 37.90 -12.57
C LYS A 40 40.21 38.60 -12.72
N VAL A 41 39.30 38.36 -11.82
CA VAL A 41 38.02 39.04 -11.72
C VAL A 41 38.25 40.36 -11.02
N GLY A 42 37.74 41.45 -11.56
CA GLY A 42 37.77 42.75 -10.90
C GLY A 42 37.02 42.69 -9.58
N ALA A 43 37.61 43.18 -8.50
CA ALA A 43 36.93 43.30 -7.23
C ALA A 43 35.73 44.25 -7.36
N MET A 44 34.64 43.98 -6.65
CA MET A 44 33.52 44.91 -6.55
C MET A 44 33.96 46.12 -5.72
N THR A 45 33.61 47.31 -6.15
CA THR A 45 33.92 48.52 -5.42
C THR A 45 33.03 48.62 -4.19
N GLU A 46 33.54 49.16 -3.08
CA GLU A 46 32.81 49.29 -1.81
C GLU A 46 31.47 50.03 -1.97
N LYS A 47 31.46 51.08 -2.84
CA LYS A 47 30.26 51.84 -3.12
C LYS A 47 29.19 51.00 -3.81
N VAL A 48 29.54 50.16 -4.80
CA VAL A 48 28.61 49.27 -5.49
C VAL A 48 28.16 48.16 -4.53
N ALA A 49 29.08 47.54 -3.78
CA ALA A 49 28.73 46.50 -2.80
C ALA A 49 27.70 46.97 -1.79
N LYS A 50 27.91 48.16 -1.18
CA LYS A 50 26.97 48.74 -0.20
C LYS A 50 25.56 48.97 -0.81
N LYS A 51 25.48 49.53 -2.01
CA LYS A 51 24.19 49.77 -2.69
C LYS A 51 23.51 48.47 -3.14
N LEU A 52 24.30 47.50 -3.58
CA LEU A 52 23.76 46.19 -4.00
C LEU A 52 23.18 45.42 -2.77
N SER A 53 23.84 45.49 -1.60
CA SER A 53 23.29 44.95 -0.36
C SER A 53 22.01 45.65 0.06
N ALA A 54 21.95 46.99 -0.05
CA ALA A 54 20.72 47.74 0.24
C ALA A 54 19.58 47.37 -0.74
N ALA A 55 19.89 47.22 -2.02
CA ALA A 55 18.92 46.77 -3.02
C ALA A 55 18.42 45.36 -2.69
N GLN A 56 19.29 44.47 -2.26
CA GLN A 56 18.96 43.10 -1.87
C GLN A 56 18.02 43.09 -0.67
N GLU A 57 18.35 43.80 0.41
CA GLU A 57 17.50 43.92 1.61
C GLU A 57 16.09 44.43 1.26
N LEU A 58 16.01 45.48 0.44
CA LEU A 58 14.73 46.04 0.01
C LEU A 58 13.90 45.04 -0.81
N ILE A 59 14.53 44.26 -1.69
CA ILE A 59 13.85 43.23 -2.47
C ILE A 59 13.37 42.08 -1.57
N GLU A 60 14.17 41.68 -0.58
CA GLU A 60 13.79 40.65 0.41
C GLU A 60 12.64 41.12 1.31
N GLU A 61 12.56 42.41 1.63
CA GLU A 61 11.45 43.04 2.35
C GLU A 61 10.22 43.32 1.46
N GLU A 62 10.16 42.79 0.23
CA GLU A 62 9.11 42.99 -0.76
C GLU A 62 8.98 44.46 -1.24
N LYS A 63 9.91 45.33 -0.91
CA LYS A 63 9.98 46.73 -1.37
C LYS A 63 10.61 46.82 -2.75
N ILE A 64 10.02 46.14 -3.71
CA ILE A 64 10.59 45.90 -5.05
C ILE A 64 10.94 47.20 -5.79
N GLU A 65 10.07 48.21 -5.75
CA GLU A 65 10.30 49.49 -6.45
C GLU A 65 11.46 50.29 -5.84
N GLU A 66 11.67 50.20 -4.53
CA GLU A 66 12.79 50.83 -3.85
C GLU A 66 14.11 50.09 -4.17
N GLY A 67 14.08 48.75 -4.13
CA GLY A 67 15.23 47.96 -4.57
C GLY A 67 15.63 48.20 -6.02
N LEU A 68 14.64 48.35 -6.92
CA LEU A 68 14.90 48.73 -8.33
C LEU A 68 15.54 50.12 -8.47
N ARG A 69 15.18 51.11 -7.63
CA ARG A 69 15.83 52.43 -7.66
C ARG A 69 17.29 52.31 -7.30
N GLU A 70 17.66 51.56 -6.28
CA GLU A 70 19.07 51.32 -5.91
C GLU A 70 19.84 50.63 -7.06
N LEU A 71 19.25 49.62 -7.71
CA LEU A 71 19.84 48.94 -8.87
C LEU A 71 20.02 49.89 -10.05
N ASN A 72 19.05 50.75 -10.36
CA ASN A 72 19.12 51.76 -11.43
C ASN A 72 20.19 52.80 -11.12
N ASP A 73 20.33 53.19 -9.84
CA ASP A 73 21.35 54.13 -9.41
C ASP A 73 22.77 53.56 -9.63
N ILE A 74 22.97 52.27 -9.31
CA ILE A 74 24.23 51.58 -9.60
C ILE A 74 24.51 51.60 -11.11
N MET A 75 23.51 51.25 -11.95
CA MET A 75 23.66 51.22 -13.41
C MET A 75 23.98 52.59 -14.01
N SER A 76 23.68 53.68 -13.30
CA SER A 76 24.02 55.07 -13.75
C SER A 76 25.51 55.41 -13.56
N PHE A 77 26.31 54.60 -12.86
CA PHE A 77 27.70 54.88 -12.62
C PHE A 77 28.54 54.78 -13.90
N LYS A 78 29.37 55.82 -14.18
CA LYS A 78 30.14 55.92 -15.43
C LYS A 78 31.19 54.82 -15.62
N LYS A 79 31.62 54.12 -14.56
CA LYS A 79 32.69 53.11 -14.58
C LYS A 79 32.29 51.90 -13.75
N LEU A 80 31.41 51.07 -14.31
CA LEU A 80 31.12 49.74 -13.76
C LEU A 80 32.04 48.69 -14.35
N THR A 81 32.58 47.81 -13.50
CA THR A 81 33.27 46.61 -14.00
C THR A 81 32.25 45.61 -14.60
N ASP A 82 32.75 44.70 -15.43
CA ASP A 82 31.90 43.65 -16.02
C ASP A 82 31.23 42.84 -14.90
N TYR A 83 31.94 42.55 -13.80
CA TYR A 83 31.41 41.84 -12.65
C TYR A 83 30.28 42.61 -11.95
N GLU A 84 30.45 43.90 -11.70
CA GLU A 84 29.43 44.74 -11.05
C GLU A 84 28.16 44.83 -11.93
N ARG A 85 28.34 45.03 -13.23
CA ARG A 85 27.22 45.06 -14.18
C ARG A 85 26.49 43.73 -14.26
N ALA A 86 27.23 42.62 -14.27
CA ALA A 86 26.65 41.26 -14.26
C ALA A 86 25.85 41.00 -13.00
N GLN A 87 26.35 41.42 -11.81
CA GLN A 87 25.62 41.30 -10.55
C GLN A 87 24.29 42.08 -10.57
N VAL A 88 24.31 43.32 -11.04
CA VAL A 88 23.09 44.13 -11.15
C VAL A 88 22.10 43.50 -12.13
N ASN A 89 22.57 43.00 -13.29
CA ASN A 89 21.70 42.27 -14.21
C ASN A 89 21.13 40.99 -13.60
N TYR A 90 21.89 40.30 -12.75
CA TYR A 90 21.41 39.14 -12.03
C TYR A 90 20.25 39.50 -11.11
N PHE A 91 20.34 40.60 -10.34
CA PHE A 91 19.26 41.10 -9.50
C PHE A 91 18.05 41.61 -10.29
N TYR A 92 18.24 42.25 -11.43
CA TYR A 92 17.10 42.58 -12.32
C TYR A 92 16.39 41.31 -12.80
N GLY A 93 17.15 40.28 -13.17
CA GLY A 93 16.56 38.98 -13.53
C GLY A 93 15.76 38.36 -12.37
N TYR A 94 16.26 38.50 -11.12
CA TYR A 94 15.54 38.05 -9.96
C TYR A 94 14.25 38.82 -9.69
N VAL A 95 14.27 40.16 -9.85
CA VAL A 95 13.06 40.99 -9.71
C VAL A 95 12.01 40.62 -10.77
N GLU A 96 12.44 40.42 -12.02
CA GLU A 96 11.53 39.99 -13.08
C GLU A 96 10.94 38.58 -12.77
N TYR A 97 11.74 37.70 -12.20
CA TYR A 97 11.25 36.39 -11.69
C TYR A 97 10.17 36.56 -10.61
N LEU A 98 10.40 37.43 -9.61
CA LEU A 98 9.40 37.73 -8.56
C LEU A 98 8.10 38.33 -9.13
N LYS A 99 8.18 39.03 -10.26
CA LYS A 99 7.03 39.55 -11.01
C LYS A 99 6.41 38.50 -11.95
N GLU A 100 6.85 37.25 -11.90
CA GLU A 100 6.45 36.15 -12.80
C GLU A 100 6.73 36.44 -14.31
N ASN A 101 7.51 37.48 -14.60
CA ASN A 101 7.95 37.77 -15.95
C ASN A 101 9.18 36.95 -16.34
N TYR A 102 8.96 35.64 -16.54
CA TYR A 102 10.05 34.69 -16.80
C TYR A 102 10.84 35.00 -18.06
N GLN A 103 10.21 35.55 -19.10
CA GLN A 103 10.91 35.98 -20.33
C GLN A 103 11.81 37.18 -20.05
N GLY A 104 11.35 38.15 -19.29
CA GLY A 104 12.14 39.29 -18.82
C GLY A 104 13.34 38.84 -18.00
N ALA A 105 13.11 37.92 -17.03
CA ALA A 105 14.15 37.31 -16.21
C ALA A 105 15.24 36.65 -17.08
N ILE A 106 14.86 35.82 -18.07
CA ILE A 106 15.80 35.17 -19.01
C ILE A 106 16.62 36.23 -19.76
N SER A 107 15.99 37.31 -20.17
CA SER A 107 16.68 38.40 -20.88
C SER A 107 17.80 39.00 -20.02
N TYR A 108 17.52 39.28 -18.75
CA TYR A 108 18.53 39.82 -17.84
C TYR A 108 19.61 38.80 -17.47
N TYR A 109 19.29 37.55 -17.22
CA TYR A 109 20.29 36.50 -16.98
C TYR A 109 21.19 36.27 -18.21
N ARG A 110 20.68 36.43 -19.42
CA ARG A 110 21.49 36.39 -20.64
C ARG A 110 22.49 37.53 -20.71
N LYS A 111 22.16 38.75 -20.21
CA LYS A 111 23.11 39.86 -20.13
C LYS A 111 24.29 39.53 -19.19
N VAL A 112 24.05 38.77 -18.10
CA VAL A 112 25.13 38.26 -17.23
C VAL A 112 26.13 37.42 -18.02
N LEU A 113 25.67 36.66 -19.02
CA LEU A 113 26.52 35.78 -19.84
C LEU A 113 27.30 36.51 -20.93
N GLN A 114 26.98 37.78 -21.22
CA GLN A 114 27.63 38.58 -22.28
C GLN A 114 28.92 39.24 -21.79
N ASP A 115 29.06 39.43 -20.48
CA ASP A 115 30.24 40.07 -19.90
C ASP A 115 31.39 39.06 -19.79
N GLU A 116 32.59 39.42 -20.28
CA GLU A 116 33.73 38.49 -20.39
C GLU A 116 34.47 38.21 -19.07
N LYS A 117 34.48 39.21 -18.18
CA LYS A 117 35.21 39.13 -16.88
C LYS A 117 34.28 38.88 -15.70
N VAL A 118 33.41 37.92 -15.85
CA VAL A 118 32.46 37.47 -14.78
C VAL A 118 32.98 36.19 -14.13
N PRO A 119 32.86 36.05 -12.80
CA PRO A 119 33.20 34.80 -12.11
C PRO A 119 32.39 33.61 -12.64
N GLU A 120 33.06 32.48 -12.83
CA GLU A 120 32.42 31.26 -13.35
C GLU A 120 31.22 30.83 -12.47
N GLY A 121 31.28 31.06 -11.16
CA GLY A 121 30.15 30.79 -10.27
C GLY A 121 28.89 31.55 -10.66
N LEU A 122 28.98 32.85 -10.97
CA LEU A 122 27.85 33.68 -11.38
C LEU A 122 27.33 33.27 -12.76
N VAL A 123 28.24 32.97 -13.68
CA VAL A 123 27.91 32.46 -15.03
C VAL A 123 27.15 31.12 -14.92
N SER A 124 27.64 30.19 -14.12
CA SER A 124 27.02 28.88 -13.88
C SER A 124 25.64 29.02 -13.24
N SER A 125 25.50 29.93 -12.26
CA SER A 125 24.19 30.23 -11.65
C SER A 125 23.21 30.79 -12.68
N ALA A 126 23.61 31.78 -13.46
CA ALA A 126 22.75 32.39 -14.50
C ALA A 126 22.30 31.33 -15.52
N ARG A 127 23.21 30.47 -16.00
CA ARG A 127 22.86 29.39 -16.95
C ARG A 127 21.88 28.41 -16.35
N THR A 128 22.08 28.01 -15.08
CA THR A 128 21.18 27.09 -14.39
C THR A 128 19.79 27.71 -14.22
N THR A 129 19.73 28.98 -13.80
CA THR A 129 18.45 29.71 -13.67
C THR A 129 17.73 29.85 -15.01
N ILE A 130 18.43 30.14 -16.09
CA ILE A 130 17.83 30.17 -17.45
C ILE A 130 17.22 28.81 -17.82
N ALA A 131 17.90 27.70 -17.53
CA ALA A 131 17.36 26.35 -17.78
C ALA A 131 16.09 26.07 -16.95
N GLN A 132 16.09 26.48 -15.68
CA GLN A 132 14.92 26.37 -14.80
C GLN A 132 13.74 27.24 -15.28
N LEU A 133 14.02 28.45 -15.75
CA LEU A 133 13.00 29.35 -16.29
C LEU A 133 12.39 28.82 -17.59
N TYR A 134 13.17 28.18 -18.46
CA TYR A 134 12.59 27.46 -19.60
C TYR A 134 11.66 26.35 -19.17
N PHE A 135 12.00 25.62 -18.11
CA PHE A 135 11.12 24.59 -17.55
C PHE A 135 9.81 25.20 -17.01
N GLN A 136 9.87 26.33 -16.29
CA GLN A 136 8.68 27.05 -15.81
C GLN A 136 7.78 27.57 -16.95
N LEU A 137 8.39 27.91 -18.08
CA LEU A 137 7.68 28.30 -19.29
C LEU A 137 7.18 27.10 -20.13
N GLU A 138 7.31 25.88 -19.59
CA GLU A 138 6.97 24.63 -20.28
C GLU A 138 7.73 24.42 -21.60
N ASP A 139 8.82 25.19 -21.79
CA ASP A 139 9.70 25.04 -22.95
C ASP A 139 10.74 23.95 -22.69
N TYR A 140 10.25 22.71 -22.63
CA TYR A 140 11.05 21.55 -22.30
C TYR A 140 12.20 21.29 -23.28
N PRO A 141 12.02 21.48 -24.59
CA PRO A 141 13.14 21.36 -25.53
C PRO A 141 14.29 22.33 -25.25
N ARG A 142 13.99 23.60 -24.93
CA ARG A 142 15.02 24.56 -24.53
C ARG A 142 15.62 24.25 -23.16
N THR A 143 14.84 23.73 -22.24
CA THR A 143 15.35 23.23 -20.94
C THR A 143 16.42 22.17 -21.16
N VAL A 144 16.11 21.11 -21.92
CA VAL A 144 17.06 20.02 -22.22
C VAL A 144 18.31 20.55 -22.94
N SER A 145 18.15 21.45 -23.92
CA SER A 145 19.28 22.06 -24.63
C SER A 145 20.19 22.86 -23.69
N ALA A 146 19.61 23.72 -22.84
CA ALA A 146 20.34 24.52 -21.87
C ALA A 146 21.07 23.66 -20.84
N VAL A 147 20.43 22.62 -20.32
CA VAL A 147 21.09 21.69 -19.39
C VAL A 147 22.24 20.94 -20.07
N ASN A 148 22.06 20.47 -21.31
CA ASN A 148 23.13 19.78 -22.04
C ASN A 148 24.35 20.70 -22.27
N GLU A 149 24.14 21.99 -22.55
CA GLU A 149 25.20 22.97 -22.67
C GLU A 149 25.96 23.17 -21.35
N ILE A 150 25.24 23.24 -20.23
CA ILE A 150 25.85 23.34 -18.91
C ILE A 150 26.69 22.10 -18.61
N LEU A 151 26.13 20.91 -18.81
CA LEU A 151 26.80 19.62 -18.53
C LEU A 151 28.06 19.42 -19.37
N LYS A 152 28.07 19.87 -20.65
CA LYS A 152 29.23 19.79 -21.55
C LYS A 152 30.43 20.58 -21.02
N ASN A 153 30.16 21.67 -20.30
CA ASN A 153 31.19 22.61 -19.84
C ASN A 153 31.58 22.42 -18.38
N GLN A 154 30.92 21.49 -17.64
CA GLN A 154 31.23 21.22 -16.23
C GLN A 154 32.19 20.04 -16.08
N THR A 155 33.24 20.22 -15.28
CA THR A 155 34.16 19.14 -14.89
C THR A 155 33.53 18.21 -13.83
N THR A 156 32.63 18.72 -13.02
CA THR A 156 31.91 17.98 -11.98
C THR A 156 30.40 18.21 -12.12
N PRO A 157 29.72 17.41 -12.93
CA PRO A 157 28.29 17.58 -13.19
C PRO A 157 27.47 17.34 -11.91
N ARG A 158 26.42 18.16 -11.72
CA ARG A 158 25.54 18.07 -10.54
C ARG A 158 24.35 17.18 -10.82
N PRO A 159 23.95 16.30 -9.85
CA PRO A 159 22.80 15.41 -10.02
C PRO A 159 21.49 16.16 -10.38
N ASP A 160 21.26 17.33 -9.75
CA ASP A 160 20.02 18.12 -9.98
C ASP A 160 19.83 18.59 -11.42
N LEU A 161 20.91 18.78 -12.18
CA LEU A 161 20.82 19.12 -13.61
C LEU A 161 20.30 17.94 -14.43
N TYR A 162 20.73 16.73 -14.10
CA TYR A 162 20.20 15.53 -14.74
C TYR A 162 18.74 15.28 -14.38
N ILE A 163 18.33 15.60 -13.15
CA ILE A 163 16.91 15.52 -12.74
C ILE A 163 16.08 16.56 -13.49
N LEU A 164 16.54 17.81 -13.59
CA LEU A 164 15.84 18.85 -14.39
C LEU A 164 15.68 18.40 -15.84
N LYS A 165 16.75 17.87 -16.44
CA LYS A 165 16.72 17.30 -17.79
C LYS A 165 15.73 16.14 -17.89
N GLY A 166 15.81 15.17 -16.98
CA GLY A 166 14.93 14.00 -16.94
C GLY A 166 13.47 14.39 -16.77
N THR A 167 13.17 15.37 -15.91
CA THR A 167 11.79 15.85 -15.72
C THR A 167 11.26 16.51 -17.01
N ALA A 168 12.08 17.33 -17.69
CA ALA A 168 11.69 17.91 -18.98
C ALA A 168 11.45 16.85 -20.06
N GLN A 169 12.30 15.81 -20.11
CA GLN A 169 12.13 14.67 -21.01
C GLN A 169 10.86 13.86 -20.70
N TYR A 170 10.52 13.69 -19.42
CA TYR A 170 9.26 13.04 -19.01
C TYR A 170 8.05 13.80 -19.53
N GLN A 171 8.03 15.13 -19.41
CA GLN A 171 6.95 15.97 -19.94
C GLN A 171 6.82 15.87 -21.46
N MET A 172 7.93 15.65 -22.16
CA MET A 172 7.94 15.37 -23.60
C MET A 172 7.59 13.92 -23.97
N LYS A 173 7.29 13.07 -22.97
CA LYS A 173 7.05 11.63 -23.13
C LYS A 173 8.25 10.84 -23.69
N GLU A 174 9.45 11.36 -23.49
CA GLU A 174 10.71 10.71 -23.87
C GLU A 174 11.21 9.80 -22.73
N PHE A 175 10.41 8.82 -22.33
CA PHE A 175 10.60 8.03 -21.10
C PHE A 175 11.95 7.32 -21.03
N THR A 176 12.44 6.76 -22.13
CA THR A 176 13.77 6.13 -22.17
C THR A 176 14.88 7.12 -21.83
N LYS A 177 14.83 8.33 -22.41
CA LYS A 177 15.81 9.39 -22.10
C LYS A 177 15.65 9.90 -20.66
N THR A 178 14.42 9.93 -20.15
CA THR A 178 14.17 10.26 -18.74
C THR A 178 14.90 9.28 -17.84
N ILE A 179 14.76 7.97 -18.09
CA ILE A 179 15.41 6.91 -17.32
C ILE A 179 16.93 7.14 -17.33
N GLU A 180 17.54 7.28 -18.49
CA GLU A 180 18.99 7.54 -18.64
C GLU A 180 19.45 8.75 -17.81
N SER A 181 18.69 9.85 -17.86
CA SER A 181 19.03 11.07 -17.12
C SER A 181 18.88 10.87 -15.61
N VAL A 182 17.79 10.23 -15.15
CA VAL A 182 17.55 10.02 -13.71
C VAL A 182 18.53 9.01 -13.12
N GLU A 183 18.81 7.92 -13.81
CA GLU A 183 19.83 6.94 -13.39
C GLU A 183 21.22 7.56 -13.30
N GLN A 184 21.58 8.44 -14.25
CA GLN A 184 22.82 9.19 -14.17
C GLN A 184 22.87 10.10 -12.95
N ALA A 185 21.75 10.77 -12.61
CA ALA A 185 21.66 11.58 -11.39
C ALA A 185 21.84 10.75 -10.12
N ILE A 186 21.16 9.60 -10.04
CA ILE A 186 21.24 8.67 -8.93
C ILE A 186 22.67 8.15 -8.77
N SER A 187 23.27 7.65 -9.84
CA SER A 187 24.65 7.12 -9.84
C SER A 187 25.67 8.17 -9.37
N LEU A 188 25.55 9.40 -9.86
CA LEU A 188 26.43 10.51 -9.42
C LEU A 188 26.25 10.86 -7.94
N ALA A 189 25.01 10.85 -7.45
CA ALA A 189 24.73 11.13 -6.04
C ALA A 189 25.28 10.02 -5.14
N GLU A 190 25.07 8.77 -5.51
CA GLU A 190 25.58 7.61 -4.76
C GLU A 190 27.09 7.54 -4.75
N THR A 191 27.75 7.76 -5.89
CA THR A 191 29.23 7.80 -5.97
C THR A 191 29.82 8.90 -5.10
N ARG A 192 29.24 10.10 -5.17
CA ARG A 192 29.67 11.22 -4.31
C ARG A 192 29.41 10.97 -2.84
N ASN A 193 28.33 10.26 -2.54
CA ASN A 193 28.03 9.90 -1.16
C ASN A 193 29.05 8.92 -0.60
N ILE A 194 29.56 7.97 -1.40
CA ILE A 194 30.62 7.04 -0.96
C ILE A 194 31.86 7.82 -0.54
N ASP A 195 32.34 8.76 -1.37
CA ASP A 195 33.50 9.59 -1.05
C ASP A 195 33.23 10.47 0.18
N ARG A 196 32.05 11.10 0.23
CA ARG A 196 31.63 11.93 1.35
C ARG A 196 31.50 11.11 2.63
N VAL A 197 30.83 9.96 2.60
CA VAL A 197 30.70 9.06 3.75
C VAL A 197 32.07 8.61 4.23
N THR A 198 32.97 8.24 3.34
CA THR A 198 34.35 7.86 3.68
C THR A 198 35.09 9.01 4.38
N GLN A 199 34.92 10.24 3.91
CA GLN A 199 35.53 11.42 4.55
C GLN A 199 34.90 11.69 5.91
N LEU A 200 33.58 11.63 6.04
CA LEU A 200 32.85 11.81 7.30
C LEU A 200 33.25 10.74 8.34
N GLN A 201 33.39 9.48 7.91
CA GLN A 201 33.87 8.38 8.74
C GLN A 201 35.30 8.64 9.25
N LYS A 202 36.19 9.16 8.39
CA LYS A 202 37.55 9.59 8.80
C LYS A 202 37.49 10.71 9.80
N ASN A 203 36.63 11.72 9.63
CA ASN A 203 36.47 12.82 10.57
C ASN A 203 36.05 12.31 11.95
N VAL A 204 35.04 11.44 12.02
CA VAL A 204 34.54 10.86 13.27
C VAL A 204 35.61 10.03 13.98
N THR A 205 36.34 9.16 13.25
CA THR A 205 37.41 8.34 13.84
C THR A 205 38.62 9.19 14.29
N SER A 206 38.92 10.25 13.55
CA SER A 206 39.96 11.23 13.94
C SER A 206 39.57 11.96 15.21
N ALA A 207 38.33 12.41 15.31
CA ALA A 207 37.79 13.04 16.52
C ALA A 207 37.80 12.06 17.71
N ALA A 208 37.38 10.80 17.51
CA ALA A 208 37.42 9.77 18.53
C ALA A 208 38.86 9.55 19.07
N SER A 209 39.83 9.51 18.18
CA SER A 209 41.25 9.39 18.55
C SER A 209 41.74 10.65 19.34
N LYS A 210 41.41 11.85 18.87
CA LYS A 210 41.77 13.13 19.52
C LYS A 210 41.20 13.23 20.93
N TYR A 211 39.95 12.82 21.13
CA TYR A 211 39.25 12.88 22.41
C TYR A 211 39.34 11.58 23.23
N ARG A 212 40.16 10.62 22.79
CA ARG A 212 40.42 9.33 23.44
C ARG A 212 39.18 8.49 23.72
N VAL A 213 38.18 8.55 22.83
CA VAL A 213 36.98 7.70 22.88
C VAL A 213 37.35 6.32 22.35
N ARG A 214 37.06 5.27 23.12
CA ARG A 214 37.28 3.87 22.70
C ARG A 214 36.11 3.35 21.93
N TYR A 215 36.36 2.58 20.86
CA TYR A 215 35.34 1.96 20.04
C TYR A 215 35.84 0.64 19.43
N ASP A 216 34.92 -0.25 19.03
CA ASP A 216 35.28 -1.46 18.33
C ASP A 216 35.64 -1.14 16.87
N ARG A 217 36.89 -1.36 16.51
CA ARG A 217 37.39 -1.07 15.15
C ARG A 217 36.90 -2.04 14.08
N LYS A 218 36.30 -3.19 14.47
CA LYS A 218 35.82 -4.19 13.53
C LYS A 218 34.36 -3.94 13.12
N ASN A 219 33.59 -3.32 14.00
CA ASN A 219 32.19 -3.02 13.74
C ASN A 219 31.86 -1.61 14.26
N ILE A 220 32.04 -0.59 13.41
CA ILE A 220 31.93 0.81 13.80
C ILE A 220 30.55 1.35 13.41
N ASP A 221 29.72 1.65 14.40
CA ASP A 221 28.58 2.54 14.21
C ASP A 221 29.08 3.99 14.33
N TYR A 222 29.31 4.62 13.18
CA TYR A 222 29.87 5.97 13.11
C TYR A 222 28.95 7.05 13.70
N ILE A 223 27.63 6.86 13.67
CA ILE A 223 26.67 7.82 14.25
C ILE A 223 26.73 7.75 15.77
N SER A 224 26.68 6.54 16.34
CA SER A 224 26.85 6.33 17.77
C SER A 224 28.20 6.80 18.25
N LEU A 225 29.27 6.52 17.51
CA LEU A 225 30.63 7.00 17.84
C LEU A 225 30.71 8.53 17.84
N ALA A 226 30.11 9.21 16.85
CA ALA A 226 30.06 10.67 16.82
C ALA A 226 29.34 11.24 18.05
N ASN A 227 28.26 10.61 18.48
CA ASN A 227 27.52 11.02 19.67
C ASN A 227 28.31 10.83 20.96
N GLU A 228 29.08 9.74 21.09
CA GLU A 228 29.96 9.51 22.23
C GLU A 228 31.11 10.53 22.27
N VAL A 229 31.75 10.83 21.14
CA VAL A 229 32.78 11.88 21.04
C VAL A 229 32.19 13.23 21.44
N LYS A 230 31.00 13.56 20.97
CA LYS A 230 30.29 14.80 21.33
C LYS A 230 30.06 14.94 22.83
N LYS A 231 29.67 13.85 23.51
CA LYS A 231 29.52 13.86 24.98
C LYS A 231 30.81 14.25 25.67
N VAL A 232 31.95 13.65 25.28
CA VAL A 232 33.26 13.97 25.85
C VAL A 232 33.65 15.41 25.57
N MET A 233 33.42 15.90 24.34
CA MET A 233 33.72 17.30 23.98
C MET A 233 32.86 18.29 24.76
N LYS A 234 31.58 18.01 25.00
CA LYS A 234 30.72 18.87 25.84
C LYS A 234 31.20 18.96 27.29
N ILE A 235 31.66 17.84 27.88
CA ILE A 235 32.25 17.85 29.23
C ILE A 235 33.47 18.75 29.25
N GLN A 236 34.33 18.71 28.22
CA GLN A 236 35.50 19.59 28.15
C GLN A 236 35.09 21.06 27.91
N LEU A 237 34.07 21.31 27.12
CA LEU A 237 33.53 22.65 26.87
C LEU A 237 33.01 23.27 28.17
N ASP A 238 32.25 22.51 28.97
CA ASP A 238 31.68 22.96 30.24
C ASP A 238 32.75 23.27 31.26
N GLY A 239 33.92 22.58 31.21
CA GLY A 239 35.08 22.85 32.03
C GLY A 239 35.99 23.98 31.53
N THR A 240 35.68 24.56 30.37
CA THR A 240 36.51 25.61 29.75
C THR A 240 35.87 27.00 29.94
N ARG A 241 36.67 28.01 30.30
CA ARG A 241 36.16 29.38 30.49
C ARG A 241 35.58 29.94 29.21
N LYS A 242 34.32 30.39 29.26
CA LYS A 242 33.58 30.98 28.14
C LYS A 242 34.32 32.18 27.55
N GLY A 243 34.49 32.21 26.23
CA GLY A 243 35.19 33.29 25.52
C GLY A 243 36.72 33.10 25.40
N ASN A 244 37.27 31.97 25.86
CA ASN A 244 38.64 31.58 25.56
C ASN A 244 38.73 30.96 24.17
N ASP A 245 39.86 31.12 23.46
CA ASP A 245 40.08 30.51 22.12
C ASP A 245 39.79 29.00 22.10
N ARG A 246 40.16 28.32 23.20
CA ARG A 246 39.86 26.88 23.33
C ARG A 246 38.35 26.58 23.42
N TYR A 247 37.57 27.45 24.06
CA TYR A 247 36.12 27.33 24.15
C TYR A 247 35.50 27.46 22.76
N VAL A 248 35.89 28.51 22.02
CA VAL A 248 35.42 28.77 20.65
C VAL A 248 35.78 27.60 19.72
N GLN A 249 37.01 27.10 19.79
CA GLN A 249 37.45 25.96 19.01
C GLN A 249 36.66 24.69 19.32
N LEU A 250 36.37 24.39 20.59
CA LEU A 250 35.54 23.21 20.97
C LEU A 250 34.11 23.35 20.48
N GLU A 251 33.53 24.55 20.54
CA GLU A 251 32.18 24.80 20.06
C GLU A 251 32.08 24.59 18.56
N GLU A 252 33.05 25.05 17.77
CA GLU A 252 33.12 24.82 16.32
C GLU A 252 33.33 23.34 15.98
N GLU A 253 34.22 22.65 16.70
CA GLU A 253 34.45 21.22 16.50
C GLU A 253 33.18 20.38 16.82
N ILE A 254 32.42 20.74 17.87
CA ILE A 254 31.14 20.10 18.19
C ILE A 254 30.10 20.32 17.07
N LYS A 255 29.99 21.56 16.59
CA LYS A 255 29.07 21.87 15.46
C LYS A 255 29.48 21.11 14.20
N GLY A 256 30.78 21.03 13.90
CA GLY A 256 31.30 20.24 12.78
C GLY A 256 30.94 18.76 12.92
N LEU A 257 31.16 18.15 14.07
CA LEU A 257 30.85 16.74 14.31
C LEU A 257 29.35 16.44 14.28
N GLU A 258 28.51 17.37 14.78
CA GLU A 258 27.04 17.26 14.67
C GLU A 258 26.57 17.31 13.21
N ALA A 259 27.15 18.20 12.41
CA ALA A 259 26.90 18.29 10.98
C ALA A 259 27.33 17.01 10.24
N ASP A 260 28.50 16.46 10.58
CA ASP A 260 29.00 15.21 10.01
C ASP A 260 28.09 14.03 10.35
N ALA A 261 27.68 13.89 11.61
CA ALA A 261 26.75 12.84 12.04
C ALA A 261 25.38 12.94 11.33
N LYS A 262 24.86 14.17 11.21
CA LYS A 262 23.60 14.42 10.47
C LYS A 262 23.75 14.06 8.99
N ASN A 263 24.86 14.39 8.37
CA ASN A 263 25.15 14.09 6.98
C ASN A 263 25.35 12.58 6.72
N LEU A 264 25.83 11.82 7.68
CA LEU A 264 25.92 10.36 7.61
C LEU A 264 24.53 9.69 7.62
N ALA A 265 23.56 10.31 8.29
CA ALA A 265 22.19 9.81 8.38
C ALA A 265 21.31 10.16 7.15
N ILE A 266 21.76 11.11 6.30
CA ILE A 266 21.00 11.52 5.11
C ILE A 266 21.44 10.69 3.92
N GLY A 267 20.50 9.97 3.30
CA GLY A 267 20.72 9.26 2.03
C GLY A 267 21.08 10.21 0.88
N PRO A 268 21.82 9.73 -0.12
CA PRO A 268 22.36 10.56 -1.21
C PRO A 268 21.31 10.96 -2.24
N THR A 269 20.21 10.25 -2.31
CA THR A 269 19.15 10.41 -3.32
C THR A 269 17.87 10.91 -2.68
N LYS A 270 17.00 11.54 -3.49
CA LYS A 270 15.71 12.04 -3.04
C LYS A 270 14.60 11.11 -3.52
N GLU A 271 13.57 10.92 -2.71
CA GLU A 271 12.40 10.12 -3.03
C GLU A 271 11.80 10.45 -4.41
N GLN A 272 11.68 11.74 -4.73
CA GLN A 272 11.11 12.20 -6.00
C GLN A 272 11.87 11.68 -7.24
N TRP A 273 13.17 11.40 -7.13
CA TRP A 273 13.96 10.87 -8.23
C TRP A 273 13.55 9.44 -8.55
N TRP A 274 13.35 8.64 -7.50
CA TRP A 274 12.88 7.27 -7.61
C TRP A 274 11.43 7.20 -8.11
N LEU A 275 10.58 8.16 -7.69
CA LEU A 275 9.22 8.27 -8.20
C LEU A 275 9.19 8.61 -9.70
N LEU A 276 10.04 9.53 -10.16
CA LEU A 276 10.15 9.86 -11.58
C LEU A 276 10.66 8.67 -12.39
N LEU A 277 11.65 7.95 -11.86
CA LEU A 277 12.18 6.74 -12.48
C LEU A 277 11.11 5.64 -12.57
N ARG A 278 10.40 5.39 -11.47
CA ARG A 278 9.28 4.44 -11.43
C ARG A 278 8.19 4.77 -12.43
N ALA A 279 7.77 6.05 -12.49
CA ALA A 279 6.76 6.51 -13.43
C ALA A 279 7.20 6.29 -14.89
N SER A 280 8.47 6.53 -15.19
CA SER A 280 9.02 6.33 -16.53
C SER A 280 9.04 4.86 -16.96
N TYR A 281 9.41 3.96 -16.05
CA TYR A 281 9.35 2.51 -16.30
C TYR A 281 7.91 2.01 -16.43
N TYR A 282 6.97 2.58 -15.64
CA TYR A 282 5.56 2.26 -15.74
C TYR A 282 4.97 2.62 -17.11
N GLU A 283 5.28 3.82 -17.63
CA GLU A 283 4.86 4.26 -18.97
C GLU A 283 5.43 3.39 -20.12
N LEU A 284 6.57 2.74 -19.89
CA LEU A 284 7.17 1.77 -20.80
C LEU A 284 6.71 0.33 -20.54
N GLU A 285 5.74 0.11 -19.64
CA GLU A 285 5.23 -1.21 -19.23
C GLU A 285 6.33 -2.17 -18.70
N GLN A 286 7.44 -1.62 -18.20
CA GLN A 286 8.55 -2.40 -17.63
C GLN A 286 8.31 -2.71 -16.15
N MET A 287 7.33 -3.57 -15.87
CA MET A 287 6.81 -3.82 -14.51
C MET A 287 7.86 -4.42 -13.55
N ASP A 288 8.81 -5.22 -14.04
CA ASP A 288 9.91 -5.73 -13.22
C ASP A 288 10.78 -4.60 -12.64
N GLN A 289 11.01 -3.53 -13.42
CA GLN A 289 11.76 -2.38 -12.94
C GLN A 289 10.93 -1.54 -11.95
N VAL A 290 9.62 -1.41 -12.20
CA VAL A 290 8.69 -0.76 -11.26
C VAL A 290 8.73 -1.46 -9.91
N LYS A 291 8.68 -2.81 -9.90
CA LYS A 291 8.76 -3.61 -8.66
C LYS A 291 10.08 -3.38 -7.91
N ARG A 292 11.22 -3.46 -8.59
CA ARG A 292 12.55 -3.20 -7.98
C ARG A 292 12.65 -1.81 -7.35
N ILE A 293 12.05 -0.81 -7.99
CA ILE A 293 12.03 0.55 -7.42
C ILE A 293 11.11 0.61 -6.20
N LEU A 294 9.97 -0.07 -6.21
CA LEU A 294 9.10 -0.17 -5.03
C LEU A 294 9.80 -0.86 -3.86
N GLU A 295 10.53 -1.97 -4.11
CA GLU A 295 11.36 -2.64 -3.11
C GLU A 295 12.38 -1.69 -2.47
N ARG A 296 12.95 -0.78 -3.24
CA ARG A 296 13.84 0.27 -2.73
C ARG A 296 13.08 1.33 -1.92
N LEU A 297 11.93 1.79 -2.45
CA LEU A 297 11.11 2.82 -1.82
C LEU A 297 10.58 2.40 -0.44
N VAL A 298 10.17 1.15 -0.27
CA VAL A 298 9.68 0.66 1.04
C VAL A 298 10.78 0.61 2.09
N VAL A 299 12.03 0.40 1.69
CA VAL A 299 13.19 0.37 2.60
C VAL A 299 13.61 1.77 3.02
N GLU A 300 13.69 2.71 2.09
CA GLU A 300 14.22 4.05 2.36
C GLU A 300 13.15 5.06 2.82
N TRP A 301 11.92 4.91 2.33
CA TRP A 301 10.79 5.83 2.62
C TRP A 301 9.53 5.02 2.94
N SER A 302 9.54 4.16 3.94
CA SER A 302 8.41 3.30 4.31
C SER A 302 7.09 4.09 4.38
N LYS A 303 6.25 3.95 3.35
CA LYS A 303 4.95 4.59 3.23
C LYS A 303 3.89 3.57 2.83
N LYS A 304 2.65 3.79 3.29
CA LYS A 304 1.50 2.93 2.99
C LYS A 304 1.39 2.59 1.49
N GLU A 305 1.42 3.62 0.65
CA GLU A 305 1.22 3.48 -0.79
C GLU A 305 2.26 2.57 -1.46
N TYR A 306 3.50 2.54 -0.97
CA TYR A 306 4.55 1.69 -1.55
C TYR A 306 4.36 0.24 -1.15
N TRP A 307 4.03 -0.04 0.11
CA TRP A 307 3.76 -1.39 0.58
C TRP A 307 2.55 -2.01 -0.10
N VAL A 308 1.45 -1.25 -0.25
CA VAL A 308 0.23 -1.71 -0.92
C VAL A 308 0.49 -1.96 -2.42
N GLN A 309 1.22 -1.05 -3.10
CA GLN A 309 1.57 -1.25 -4.50
C GLN A 309 2.51 -2.44 -4.70
N LEU A 310 3.50 -2.62 -3.83
CA LEU A 310 4.41 -3.75 -3.88
C LEU A 310 3.69 -5.08 -3.67
N SER A 311 2.76 -5.14 -2.72
CA SER A 311 1.89 -6.30 -2.52
C SER A 311 1.07 -6.62 -3.77
N ALA A 312 0.51 -5.60 -4.43
CA ALA A 312 -0.24 -5.79 -5.68
C ALA A 312 0.66 -6.31 -6.83
N MET A 313 1.92 -5.86 -6.92
CA MET A 313 2.89 -6.36 -7.90
C MET A 313 3.23 -7.83 -7.65
N TYR A 314 3.49 -8.20 -6.40
CA TYR A 314 3.73 -9.60 -6.03
C TYR A 314 2.53 -10.50 -6.35
N SER A 315 1.29 -9.98 -6.16
CA SER A 315 0.07 -10.71 -6.55
C SER A 315 0.00 -11.01 -8.06
N GLN A 316 0.36 -10.02 -8.90
CA GLN A 316 0.40 -10.20 -10.35
C GLN A 316 1.44 -11.25 -10.78
N ASP A 317 2.56 -11.30 -10.09
CA ASP A 317 3.63 -12.27 -10.32
C ASP A 317 3.37 -13.63 -9.66
N LYS A 318 2.22 -13.81 -8.99
CA LYS A 318 1.87 -15.02 -8.22
C LYS A 318 2.87 -15.34 -7.09
N GLN A 319 3.50 -14.34 -6.55
CA GLN A 319 4.41 -14.42 -5.40
C GLN A 319 3.60 -14.21 -4.11
N GLU A 320 2.83 -15.21 -3.72
CA GLU A 320 1.84 -15.10 -2.64
C GLU A 320 2.48 -14.83 -1.27
N THR A 321 3.64 -15.41 -1.00
CA THR A 321 4.38 -15.19 0.25
C THR A 321 4.85 -13.75 0.38
N GLU A 322 5.42 -13.20 -0.67
CA GLU A 322 5.90 -11.81 -0.72
C GLU A 322 4.73 -10.83 -0.70
N GLN A 323 3.61 -11.19 -1.37
CA GLN A 323 2.39 -10.40 -1.36
C GLN A 323 1.87 -10.18 0.06
N ILE A 324 1.68 -11.29 0.81
CA ILE A 324 1.18 -11.20 2.17
C ILE A 324 2.18 -10.51 3.09
N ALA A 325 3.48 -10.78 2.96
CA ALA A 325 4.52 -10.15 3.77
C ALA A 325 4.52 -8.62 3.60
N ALA A 326 4.40 -8.12 2.36
CA ALA A 326 4.34 -6.70 2.09
C ALA A 326 3.07 -6.05 2.69
N TYR A 327 1.91 -6.70 2.54
CA TYR A 327 0.66 -6.18 3.07
C TYR A 327 0.60 -6.26 4.60
N GLN A 328 1.14 -7.34 5.17
CA GLN A 328 1.28 -7.53 6.62
C GLN A 328 2.20 -6.48 7.25
N THR A 329 3.28 -6.11 6.56
CA THR A 329 4.13 -5.01 7.01
C THR A 329 3.34 -3.70 7.08
N ALA A 330 2.54 -3.38 6.05
CA ALA A 330 1.66 -2.20 6.08
C ALA A 330 0.67 -2.24 7.26
N TYR A 331 0.16 -3.41 7.62
CA TYR A 331 -0.70 -3.60 8.78
C TYR A 331 0.04 -3.34 10.10
N HIS A 332 1.24 -3.93 10.29
CA HIS A 332 2.03 -3.79 11.52
C HIS A 332 2.56 -2.36 11.74
N GLU A 333 2.86 -1.65 10.66
CA GLU A 333 3.22 -0.23 10.70
C GLU A 333 2.02 0.69 11.00
N GLY A 334 0.81 0.12 11.10
CA GLY A 334 -0.41 0.86 11.40
C GLY A 334 -0.95 1.69 10.23
N TYR A 335 -0.57 1.37 9.00
CA TYR A 335 -0.97 2.12 7.80
C TYR A 335 -2.38 1.78 7.31
N LEU A 336 -2.98 0.68 7.76
CA LEU A 336 -4.34 0.31 7.36
C LEU A 336 -5.38 1.14 8.14
N GLU A 337 -6.24 1.82 7.40
CA GLU A 337 -7.25 2.74 7.96
C GLU A 337 -8.66 2.40 7.50
N LYS A 338 -8.81 1.86 6.28
CA LYS A 338 -10.11 1.61 5.65
C LYS A 338 -10.61 0.20 5.93
N SER A 339 -11.93 0.05 6.10
CA SER A 339 -12.60 -1.25 6.27
C SER A 339 -12.12 -2.27 5.23
N SER A 340 -12.12 -1.88 3.96
CA SER A 340 -11.70 -2.77 2.85
C SER A 340 -10.24 -3.27 2.95
N GLU A 341 -9.36 -2.52 3.62
CA GLU A 341 -7.96 -2.90 3.79
C GLU A 341 -7.80 -4.01 4.84
N PHE A 342 -8.56 -3.94 5.94
CA PHE A 342 -8.61 -5.01 6.95
C PHE A 342 -9.24 -6.28 6.38
N VAL A 343 -10.32 -6.13 5.62
CA VAL A 343 -10.97 -7.26 4.95
C VAL A 343 -10.02 -7.91 3.94
N MET A 344 -9.30 -7.12 3.14
CA MET A 344 -8.28 -7.63 2.21
C MET A 344 -7.19 -8.40 2.96
N MET A 345 -6.69 -7.88 4.09
CA MET A 345 -5.69 -8.59 4.90
C MET A 345 -6.21 -9.92 5.42
N ALA A 346 -7.48 -9.95 5.88
CA ALA A 346 -8.11 -11.19 6.32
C ALA A 346 -8.26 -12.20 5.16
N GLN A 347 -8.62 -11.74 3.97
CA GLN A 347 -8.71 -12.59 2.78
C GLN A 347 -7.34 -13.15 2.36
N LEU A 348 -6.29 -12.35 2.47
CA LEU A 348 -4.91 -12.82 2.23
C LEU A 348 -4.51 -13.91 3.24
N TYR A 349 -4.85 -13.78 4.52
CA TYR A 349 -4.64 -14.85 5.49
C TYR A 349 -5.44 -16.11 5.15
N LEU A 350 -6.70 -15.96 4.71
CA LEU A 350 -7.53 -17.09 4.31
C LEU A 350 -6.94 -17.84 3.09
N SER A 351 -6.41 -17.11 2.12
CA SER A 351 -5.76 -17.72 0.94
C SER A 351 -4.48 -18.50 1.30
N GLN A 352 -3.83 -18.14 2.39
CA GLN A 352 -2.64 -18.82 2.93
C GLN A 352 -2.96 -19.88 4.00
N GLU A 353 -4.22 -20.34 4.04
CA GLU A 353 -4.67 -21.35 5.00
C GLU A 353 -4.43 -20.98 6.48
N ALA A 354 -4.43 -19.68 6.77
CA ALA A 354 -4.28 -19.12 8.11
C ALA A 354 -5.60 -18.48 8.63
N PRO A 355 -6.70 -19.26 8.74
CA PRO A 355 -8.03 -18.72 9.06
C PRO A 355 -8.11 -18.11 10.47
N TYR A 356 -7.35 -18.62 11.42
CA TYR A 356 -7.35 -18.07 12.78
C TYR A 356 -6.78 -16.65 12.83
N GLU A 357 -5.68 -16.40 12.09
CA GLU A 357 -5.10 -15.07 12.01
C GLU A 357 -6.04 -14.09 11.27
N ALA A 358 -6.71 -14.56 10.22
CA ALA A 358 -7.75 -13.80 9.53
C ALA A 358 -8.88 -13.39 10.48
N ALA A 359 -9.41 -14.36 11.23
CA ALA A 359 -10.52 -14.16 12.15
C ALA A 359 -10.15 -13.20 13.29
N LYS A 360 -8.98 -13.40 13.89
CA LYS A 360 -8.49 -12.58 15.01
C LYS A 360 -8.25 -11.14 14.60
N LEU A 361 -7.64 -10.95 13.42
CA LEU A 361 -7.40 -9.62 12.84
C LEU A 361 -8.73 -8.90 12.58
N LEU A 362 -9.65 -9.57 11.87
CA LEU A 362 -10.89 -8.93 11.44
C LEU A 362 -11.83 -8.70 12.64
N GLN A 363 -11.88 -9.63 13.60
CA GLN A 363 -12.64 -9.42 14.85
C GLN A 363 -12.14 -8.19 15.58
N LYS A 364 -10.82 -8.07 15.77
CA LYS A 364 -10.23 -6.90 16.41
C LYS A 364 -10.57 -5.61 15.66
N ALA A 365 -10.51 -5.63 14.34
CA ALA A 365 -10.82 -4.46 13.52
C ALA A 365 -12.32 -4.06 13.63
N VAL A 366 -13.22 -5.03 13.76
CA VAL A 366 -14.65 -4.81 14.06
C VAL A 366 -14.81 -4.20 15.46
N ASP A 367 -14.18 -4.81 16.48
CA ASP A 367 -14.25 -4.35 17.87
C ASP A 367 -13.69 -2.93 18.04
N ASP A 368 -12.64 -2.59 17.30
CA ASP A 368 -12.01 -1.26 17.28
C ASP A 368 -12.79 -0.23 16.41
N GLY A 369 -13.91 -0.62 15.79
CA GLY A 369 -14.72 0.23 14.93
C GLY A 369 -14.05 0.65 13.60
N LYS A 370 -13.06 -0.13 13.16
CA LYS A 370 -12.31 0.12 11.91
C LYS A 370 -12.93 -0.57 10.68
N VAL A 371 -13.83 -1.51 10.92
CA VAL A 371 -14.57 -2.23 9.87
C VAL A 371 -16.03 -1.85 9.94
N GLU A 372 -16.60 -1.48 8.80
CA GLU A 372 -18.01 -1.15 8.64
C GLU A 372 -18.88 -2.38 8.98
N THR A 373 -19.84 -2.18 9.89
CA THR A 373 -20.72 -3.23 10.41
C THR A 373 -22.09 -3.27 9.73
N ASP A 374 -22.33 -2.40 8.77
CA ASP A 374 -23.52 -2.32 7.91
C ASP A 374 -23.34 -2.99 6.54
N ASP A 375 -22.17 -3.55 6.25
CA ASP A 375 -21.90 -4.40 5.08
C ASP A 375 -21.88 -5.89 5.48
N GLU A 376 -22.82 -6.66 4.94
CA GLU A 376 -22.95 -8.10 5.18
C GLU A 376 -21.67 -8.87 4.80
N LYS A 377 -20.94 -8.40 3.76
CA LYS A 377 -19.73 -9.06 3.27
C LYS A 377 -18.62 -9.09 4.30
N ASN A 378 -18.49 -8.04 5.08
CA ASN A 378 -17.48 -7.96 6.14
C ASN A 378 -17.75 -9.04 7.20
N TRP A 379 -19.01 -9.16 7.63
CA TRP A 379 -19.44 -10.21 8.56
C TRP A 379 -19.27 -11.61 7.98
N MET A 380 -19.51 -11.77 6.67
CA MET A 380 -19.35 -13.05 5.99
C MET A 380 -17.89 -13.52 5.97
N VAL A 381 -16.94 -12.61 5.72
CA VAL A 381 -15.51 -12.94 5.77
C VAL A 381 -15.11 -13.34 7.20
N LEU A 382 -15.60 -12.61 8.21
CA LEU A 382 -15.33 -12.93 9.61
C LEU A 382 -15.92 -14.30 10.00
N ALA A 383 -17.16 -14.56 9.62
CA ALA A 383 -17.82 -15.84 9.86
C ALA A 383 -17.08 -17.00 9.20
N GLN A 384 -16.66 -16.84 7.94
CA GLN A 384 -15.88 -17.85 7.24
C GLN A 384 -14.54 -18.12 7.94
N ALA A 385 -13.85 -17.06 8.36
CA ALA A 385 -12.56 -17.19 9.05
C ALA A 385 -12.71 -17.93 10.39
N TRP A 386 -13.73 -17.62 11.20
CA TRP A 386 -14.01 -18.34 12.43
C TRP A 386 -14.43 -19.79 12.20
N PHE A 387 -15.26 -20.04 11.17
CA PHE A 387 -15.70 -21.38 10.80
C PHE A 387 -14.54 -22.28 10.39
N LEU A 388 -13.66 -21.78 9.50
CA LEU A 388 -12.46 -22.52 9.08
C LEU A 388 -11.48 -22.76 10.22
N SER A 389 -11.48 -21.87 11.23
CA SER A 389 -10.70 -21.99 12.46
C SER A 389 -11.32 -22.96 13.48
N LYS A 390 -12.52 -23.52 13.21
CA LYS A 390 -13.29 -24.39 14.12
C LYS A 390 -13.79 -23.69 15.39
N TYR A 391 -14.04 -22.37 15.32
CA TYR A 391 -14.69 -21.59 16.36
C TYR A 391 -16.14 -21.33 16.01
N ASP A 392 -16.95 -22.39 15.98
CA ASP A 392 -18.33 -22.37 15.49
C ASP A 392 -19.22 -21.34 16.21
N GLU A 393 -19.10 -21.21 17.53
CA GLU A 393 -19.85 -20.20 18.30
C GLU A 393 -19.59 -18.78 17.83
N LYS A 394 -18.33 -18.44 17.53
CA LYS A 394 -17.96 -17.10 17.01
C LYS A 394 -18.42 -16.91 15.57
N ALA A 395 -18.34 -17.96 14.77
CA ALA A 395 -18.85 -17.95 13.39
C ALA A 395 -20.37 -17.68 13.36
N ILE A 396 -21.12 -18.30 14.29
CA ILE A 396 -22.56 -18.10 14.46
C ILE A 396 -22.91 -16.64 14.79
N VAL A 397 -22.14 -16.00 15.68
CA VAL A 397 -22.34 -14.57 16.01
C VAL A 397 -22.18 -13.72 14.75
N ALA A 398 -21.12 -13.92 14.01
CA ALA A 398 -20.86 -13.16 12.78
C ALA A 398 -21.91 -13.43 11.69
N LEU A 399 -22.32 -14.70 11.51
CA LEU A 399 -23.40 -15.06 10.58
C LEU A 399 -24.74 -14.42 10.93
N ARG A 400 -25.05 -14.33 12.23
CA ARG A 400 -26.29 -13.70 12.71
C ARG A 400 -26.31 -12.21 12.39
N GLU A 401 -25.19 -11.52 12.53
CA GLU A 401 -25.10 -10.12 12.12
C GLU A 401 -25.20 -9.97 10.60
N ALA A 402 -24.55 -10.82 9.81
CA ALA A 402 -24.68 -10.82 8.36
C ALA A 402 -26.13 -11.06 7.90
N ALA A 403 -26.83 -12.03 8.50
CA ALA A 403 -28.19 -12.37 8.15
C ALA A 403 -29.21 -11.25 8.40
N LYS A 404 -28.95 -10.36 9.37
CA LYS A 404 -29.80 -9.18 9.61
C LYS A 404 -29.72 -8.14 8.49
N LEU A 405 -28.63 -8.15 7.71
CA LEU A 405 -28.34 -7.14 6.69
C LEU A 405 -28.79 -7.55 5.28
N THR A 406 -29.34 -8.76 5.12
CA THR A 406 -29.83 -9.26 3.82
C THR A 406 -31.32 -9.58 3.84
N ASP A 407 -31.97 -9.35 2.70
CA ASP A 407 -33.37 -9.68 2.49
C ASP A 407 -33.56 -11.11 1.92
N ASP A 408 -32.49 -11.78 1.50
CA ASP A 408 -32.56 -13.18 1.09
C ASP A 408 -32.30 -14.13 2.27
N GLY A 409 -32.86 -15.35 2.18
CA GLY A 409 -32.81 -16.33 3.25
C GLY A 409 -31.54 -17.21 3.28
N GLU A 410 -30.61 -17.05 2.35
CA GLU A 410 -29.44 -17.93 2.23
C GLU A 410 -28.53 -17.88 3.47
N LEU A 411 -28.34 -16.68 4.05
CA LEU A 411 -27.53 -16.52 5.25
C LEU A 411 -28.21 -17.10 6.50
N ASP A 412 -29.55 -16.96 6.61
CA ASP A 412 -30.32 -17.59 7.70
C ASP A 412 -30.23 -19.11 7.63
N MET A 413 -30.24 -19.68 6.42
CA MET A 413 -30.06 -21.13 6.24
C MET A 413 -28.63 -21.60 6.55
N ARG A 414 -27.63 -20.77 6.29
CA ARG A 414 -26.23 -21.04 6.74
C ARG A 414 -26.13 -20.99 8.25
N LEU A 415 -26.75 -20.00 8.88
CA LEU A 415 -26.84 -19.87 10.33
C LEU A 415 -27.55 -21.09 10.94
N ALA A 416 -28.68 -21.52 10.37
CA ALA A 416 -29.39 -22.69 10.82
C ALA A 416 -28.52 -23.96 10.83
N ARG A 417 -27.77 -24.21 9.76
CA ARG A 417 -26.83 -25.34 9.69
C ARG A 417 -25.71 -25.26 10.74
N SER A 418 -25.18 -24.05 10.95
CA SER A 418 -24.14 -23.86 11.98
C SER A 418 -24.68 -24.08 13.38
N LEU A 419 -25.91 -23.65 13.68
CA LEU A 419 -26.59 -23.89 14.96
C LEU A 419 -26.88 -25.37 15.18
N SER A 420 -27.32 -26.08 14.14
CA SER A 420 -27.50 -27.53 14.16
C SER A 420 -26.21 -28.28 14.53
N ASN A 421 -25.08 -27.86 13.93
CA ASN A 421 -23.77 -28.48 14.17
C ASN A 421 -23.31 -28.40 15.64
N ILE A 422 -23.73 -27.36 16.38
CA ILE A 422 -23.42 -27.20 17.80
C ILE A 422 -24.52 -27.74 18.73
N GLY A 423 -25.59 -28.32 18.17
CA GLY A 423 -26.72 -28.89 18.95
C GLY A 423 -27.76 -27.87 19.40
N ASP A 424 -27.70 -26.61 18.92
CA ASP A 424 -28.74 -25.60 19.14
C ASP A 424 -29.87 -25.79 18.12
N TYR A 425 -30.69 -26.83 18.36
CA TYR A 425 -31.78 -27.21 17.47
C TYR A 425 -32.91 -26.18 17.45
N SER A 426 -33.21 -25.54 18.56
CA SER A 426 -34.20 -24.45 18.61
C SER A 426 -33.77 -23.27 17.78
N GLY A 427 -32.53 -22.81 17.92
CA GLY A 427 -31.97 -21.74 17.10
C GLY A 427 -31.93 -22.11 15.62
N CYS A 428 -31.65 -23.38 15.29
CA CYS A 428 -31.69 -23.89 13.92
C CYS A 428 -33.11 -23.79 13.32
N ILE A 429 -34.14 -24.21 14.05
CA ILE A 429 -35.55 -24.16 13.63
C ILE A 429 -35.96 -22.71 13.35
N ASP A 430 -35.66 -21.80 14.27
CA ASP A 430 -36.01 -20.38 14.16
C ASP A 430 -35.30 -19.72 12.96
N SER A 431 -34.01 -19.96 12.81
CA SER A 431 -33.24 -19.44 11.67
C SER A 431 -33.74 -20.01 10.36
N SER A 432 -34.10 -21.31 10.31
CA SER A 432 -34.70 -21.93 9.11
C SER A 432 -36.05 -21.33 8.76
N LYS A 433 -36.92 -21.06 9.75
CA LYS A 433 -38.20 -20.38 9.55
C LYS A 433 -38.02 -19.00 8.94
N ILE A 434 -37.06 -18.21 9.48
CA ILE A 434 -36.74 -16.88 8.95
C ILE A 434 -36.24 -16.97 7.51
N GLY A 435 -35.26 -17.84 7.26
CA GLY A 435 -34.67 -18.00 5.92
C GLY A 435 -35.69 -18.45 4.85
N ILE A 436 -36.56 -19.40 5.19
CA ILE A 436 -37.62 -19.84 4.30
C ILE A 436 -38.65 -18.71 4.04
N THR A 437 -38.96 -17.91 5.06
CA THR A 437 -39.88 -16.77 4.94
C THR A 437 -39.31 -15.64 4.10
N LYS A 438 -38.04 -15.30 4.24
CA LYS A 438 -37.34 -14.33 3.37
C LYS A 438 -37.34 -14.82 1.91
N GLY A 439 -37.21 -16.12 1.68
CA GLY A 439 -37.21 -16.69 0.36
C GLY A 439 -35.92 -16.51 -0.40
N SER A 440 -35.98 -16.46 -1.74
CA SER A 440 -34.82 -16.36 -2.65
C SER A 440 -33.78 -17.48 -2.47
N LEU A 441 -34.20 -18.62 -1.93
CA LEU A 441 -33.33 -19.76 -1.61
C LEU A 441 -33.00 -20.55 -2.88
N LYS A 442 -31.72 -20.80 -3.11
CA LYS A 442 -31.25 -21.63 -4.24
C LYS A 442 -31.70 -23.11 -4.11
N ARG A 443 -31.78 -23.59 -2.88
CA ARG A 443 -32.07 -24.99 -2.55
C ARG A 443 -33.12 -25.05 -1.45
N LEU A 444 -34.40 -24.84 -1.86
CA LEU A 444 -35.55 -24.88 -0.95
C LEU A 444 -35.73 -26.28 -0.34
N ASP A 445 -35.47 -27.33 -1.14
CA ASP A 445 -35.43 -28.72 -0.69
C ASP A 445 -34.47 -28.93 0.50
N GLU A 446 -33.23 -28.48 0.38
CA GLU A 446 -32.22 -28.59 1.47
C GLU A 446 -32.60 -27.73 2.69
N SER A 447 -33.25 -26.61 2.48
CA SER A 447 -33.71 -25.74 3.55
C SER A 447 -34.76 -26.42 4.41
N TYR A 448 -35.73 -27.07 3.81
CA TYR A 448 -36.72 -27.86 4.53
C TYR A 448 -36.14 -29.15 5.12
N ILE A 449 -35.15 -29.80 4.49
CA ILE A 449 -34.42 -30.91 5.08
C ILE A 449 -33.70 -30.44 6.38
N THR A 450 -32.97 -29.33 6.31
CA THR A 450 -32.26 -28.77 7.48
C THR A 450 -33.23 -28.49 8.63
N LYS A 451 -34.36 -27.82 8.32
CA LYS A 451 -35.40 -27.53 9.30
C LYS A 451 -35.96 -28.81 9.94
N GLY A 452 -36.36 -29.77 9.09
CA GLY A 452 -36.92 -31.05 9.57
C GLY A 452 -35.94 -31.88 10.39
N MET A 453 -34.65 -31.84 10.06
CA MET A 453 -33.61 -32.47 10.88
C MET A 453 -33.55 -31.85 12.28
N CYS A 454 -33.58 -30.52 12.38
CA CYS A 454 -33.52 -29.81 13.64
C CYS A 454 -34.80 -30.05 14.46
N GLU A 455 -35.97 -30.09 13.83
CA GLU A 455 -37.24 -30.43 14.47
C GLU A 455 -37.25 -31.88 14.98
N PHE A 456 -36.67 -32.81 14.20
CA PHE A 456 -36.48 -34.19 14.65
C PHE A 456 -35.60 -34.30 15.89
N GLU A 457 -34.45 -33.65 15.91
CA GLU A 457 -33.52 -33.66 17.04
C GLU A 457 -34.09 -32.93 18.27
N ALA A 458 -34.99 -31.95 18.06
CA ALA A 458 -35.75 -31.29 19.12
C ALA A 458 -36.97 -32.12 19.61
N ALA A 459 -37.19 -33.30 19.07
CA ALA A 459 -38.39 -34.18 19.29
C ALA A 459 -39.71 -33.55 18.88
N GLU A 460 -39.70 -32.57 17.97
CA GLU A 460 -40.88 -31.95 17.34
C GLU A 460 -41.30 -32.76 16.08
N TYR A 461 -41.69 -34.04 16.29
CA TYR A 461 -41.84 -35.03 15.21
C TYR A 461 -42.92 -34.70 14.19
N GLU A 462 -44.04 -34.06 14.58
CA GLU A 462 -45.10 -33.68 13.64
C GLU A 462 -44.66 -32.52 12.72
N ASP A 463 -43.90 -31.56 13.30
CA ASP A 463 -43.34 -30.46 12.51
C ASP A 463 -42.25 -30.97 11.55
N ALA A 464 -41.40 -31.91 12.00
CA ALA A 464 -40.40 -32.58 11.17
C ALA A 464 -41.04 -33.31 9.98
N LYS A 465 -42.18 -33.99 10.22
CA LYS A 465 -42.95 -34.67 9.16
C LYS A 465 -43.44 -33.68 8.10
N ASP A 466 -44.00 -32.54 8.48
CA ASP A 466 -44.44 -31.49 7.59
C ASP A 466 -43.26 -30.89 6.77
N SER A 467 -42.13 -30.65 7.47
CA SER A 467 -40.91 -30.13 6.83
C SER A 467 -40.35 -31.12 5.80
N PHE A 468 -40.24 -32.41 6.13
CA PHE A 468 -39.78 -33.42 5.15
C PHE A 468 -40.78 -33.63 3.99
N ALA A 469 -42.08 -33.50 4.24
CA ALA A 469 -43.06 -33.54 3.16
C ALA A 469 -42.89 -32.37 2.16
N LYS A 470 -42.67 -31.15 2.65
CA LYS A 470 -42.37 -29.97 1.82
C LYS A 470 -41.05 -30.12 1.09
N ALA A 471 -40.01 -30.62 1.75
CA ALA A 471 -38.73 -30.92 1.13
C ALA A 471 -38.85 -31.91 -0.02
N LYS A 472 -39.67 -32.97 0.15
CA LYS A 472 -39.90 -34.00 -0.84
C LYS A 472 -40.48 -33.43 -2.14
N VAL A 473 -41.48 -32.55 -2.07
CA VAL A 473 -42.09 -31.91 -3.24
C VAL A 473 -41.07 -31.14 -4.07
N ASP A 474 -40.20 -30.32 -3.43
CA ASP A 474 -39.20 -29.58 -4.20
C ASP A 474 -38.06 -30.49 -4.68
N ALA A 475 -37.68 -31.51 -3.91
CA ALA A 475 -36.67 -32.49 -4.32
C ALA A 475 -37.11 -33.33 -5.51
N GLU A 476 -38.40 -33.76 -5.54
CA GLU A 476 -39.00 -34.45 -6.71
C GLU A 476 -38.96 -33.55 -7.93
N ARG A 477 -39.46 -32.33 -7.84
CA ARG A 477 -39.41 -31.36 -8.93
C ARG A 477 -37.99 -31.15 -9.49
N ARG A 478 -36.99 -31.04 -8.63
CA ARG A 478 -35.59 -30.89 -9.03
C ARG A 478 -35.02 -32.14 -9.67
N ASN A 479 -35.39 -33.30 -9.13
CA ASN A 479 -35.00 -34.58 -9.72
C ASN A 479 -35.54 -34.74 -11.13
N ASP A 480 -36.82 -34.38 -11.35
CA ASP A 480 -37.45 -34.44 -12.66
C ASP A 480 -36.76 -33.49 -13.67
N ILE A 481 -36.42 -32.27 -13.25
CA ILE A 481 -35.65 -31.33 -14.07
C ILE A 481 -34.29 -31.94 -14.45
N ALA A 482 -33.58 -32.55 -13.49
CA ALA A 482 -32.29 -33.17 -13.75
C ALA A 482 -32.36 -34.40 -14.65
N LEU A 483 -33.42 -35.19 -14.50
CA LEU A 483 -33.70 -36.34 -15.39
C LEU A 483 -34.00 -35.86 -16.81
N GLN A 484 -34.82 -34.81 -16.97
CA GLN A 484 -35.11 -34.23 -18.29
C GLN A 484 -33.84 -33.70 -18.96
N ALA A 485 -33.03 -32.95 -18.24
CA ALA A 485 -31.74 -32.47 -18.75
C ALA A 485 -30.80 -33.62 -19.16
N CYS A 486 -30.77 -34.69 -18.36
CA CYS A 486 -29.98 -35.88 -18.70
C CYS A 486 -30.53 -36.60 -19.94
N ALA A 487 -31.86 -36.62 -20.15
CA ALA A 487 -32.49 -37.18 -21.34
C ALA A 487 -32.11 -36.38 -22.59
N ASP A 488 -32.21 -35.05 -22.50
CA ASP A 488 -31.84 -34.11 -23.56
C ASP A 488 -30.36 -34.22 -23.93
N ASP A 489 -29.45 -34.33 -22.94
CA ASP A 489 -28.01 -34.49 -23.15
C ASP A 489 -27.62 -35.81 -23.82
N ASN A 490 -28.47 -36.82 -23.78
CA ASN A 490 -28.25 -38.15 -24.38
C ASN A 490 -29.15 -38.43 -25.57
N ASP A 491 -29.87 -37.44 -26.10
CA ASP A 491 -30.81 -37.56 -27.22
C ASP A 491 -31.92 -38.63 -26.99
N PHE A 492 -32.43 -38.74 -25.76
CA PHE A 492 -33.52 -39.61 -25.37
C PHE A 492 -34.79 -38.82 -24.99
N THR A 493 -35.91 -39.43 -25.14
CA THR A 493 -37.11 -39.01 -24.39
C THR A 493 -36.95 -39.41 -22.92
N LEU A 494 -37.65 -38.73 -22.00
CA LEU A 494 -37.59 -39.05 -20.58
C LEU A 494 -37.96 -40.52 -20.31
N ASP A 495 -38.99 -41.04 -20.99
CA ASP A 495 -39.43 -42.43 -20.85
C ASP A 495 -38.35 -43.42 -21.31
N GLU A 496 -37.69 -43.15 -22.45
CA GLU A 496 -36.61 -43.99 -22.95
C GLU A 496 -35.42 -43.97 -21.99
N LEU A 497 -35.06 -42.80 -21.44
CA LEU A 497 -34.00 -42.68 -20.43
C LEU A 497 -34.30 -43.54 -19.21
N LEU A 498 -35.50 -43.42 -18.65
CA LEU A 498 -35.90 -44.15 -17.43
C LEU A 498 -35.87 -45.68 -17.65
N VAL A 499 -36.43 -46.18 -18.80
CA VAL A 499 -36.35 -47.59 -19.13
C VAL A 499 -34.91 -48.08 -19.29
N LYS A 500 -34.04 -47.30 -19.94
CA LYS A 500 -32.63 -47.65 -20.09
C LYS A 500 -31.89 -47.68 -18.75
N MET A 501 -32.11 -46.68 -17.89
CA MET A 501 -31.51 -46.63 -16.55
C MET A 501 -31.95 -47.81 -15.68
N GLU A 502 -33.23 -48.17 -15.72
CA GLU A 502 -33.79 -49.30 -14.96
C GLU A 502 -33.22 -50.64 -15.46
N THR A 503 -33.14 -50.81 -16.80
CA THR A 503 -32.53 -51.98 -17.43
C THR A 503 -31.06 -52.13 -17.06
N GLN A 504 -30.29 -51.04 -17.15
CA GLN A 504 -28.85 -51.03 -16.76
C GLN A 504 -28.66 -51.36 -15.29
N LYS A 505 -29.52 -50.83 -14.40
CA LYS A 505 -29.51 -51.13 -12.97
C LYS A 505 -29.77 -52.63 -12.72
N ALA A 506 -30.77 -53.19 -13.36
CA ALA A 506 -31.10 -54.61 -13.25
C ALA A 506 -29.96 -55.52 -13.74
N PHE A 507 -29.25 -55.16 -14.82
CA PHE A 507 -28.08 -55.88 -15.30
C PHE A 507 -26.93 -55.82 -14.32
N MET A 508 -26.64 -54.66 -13.71
CA MET A 508 -25.61 -54.51 -12.68
C MET A 508 -25.91 -55.37 -11.44
N GLU A 509 -27.15 -55.37 -10.98
CA GLU A 509 -27.59 -56.20 -9.84
C GLU A 509 -27.47 -57.72 -10.11
N MET A 510 -27.64 -58.15 -11.36
CA MET A 510 -27.46 -59.52 -11.79
C MET A 510 -26.00 -59.91 -12.11
N GLY A 511 -25.06 -58.95 -11.98
CA GLY A 511 -23.65 -59.17 -12.30
C GLY A 511 -23.36 -59.39 -13.80
N LYS A 512 -24.26 -58.92 -14.70
CA LYS A 512 -24.13 -59.07 -16.15
C LYS A 512 -23.40 -57.86 -16.72
N GLU A 513 -22.54 -58.10 -17.71
CA GLU A 513 -21.88 -57.03 -18.47
C GLU A 513 -22.89 -56.22 -19.26
N ILE A 514 -22.71 -54.90 -19.26
CA ILE A 514 -23.51 -53.96 -20.03
C ILE A 514 -22.76 -53.64 -21.30
N GLU A 515 -23.26 -54.09 -22.45
CA GLU A 515 -22.66 -53.86 -23.77
C GLU A 515 -22.76 -52.41 -24.24
N GLU A 516 -23.77 -51.67 -23.77
CA GLU A 516 -24.00 -50.24 -24.08
C GLU A 516 -23.30 -49.32 -23.06
N LYS A 517 -22.98 -48.08 -23.52
CA LYS A 517 -22.46 -47.03 -22.62
C LYS A 517 -23.39 -46.82 -21.42
N VAL A 518 -22.86 -46.98 -20.21
CA VAL A 518 -23.63 -46.76 -18.98
C VAL A 518 -24.00 -45.27 -18.88
N ILE A 519 -25.30 -45.00 -18.82
CA ILE A 519 -25.84 -43.65 -18.67
C ILE A 519 -25.66 -43.22 -17.19
N LYS A 520 -24.99 -42.12 -16.97
CA LYS A 520 -24.78 -41.54 -15.65
C LYS A 520 -25.37 -40.14 -15.59
N CYS A 521 -26.60 -40.05 -15.05
CA CYS A 521 -27.21 -38.76 -14.76
C CYS A 521 -26.73 -38.20 -13.43
N GLN A 522 -26.45 -36.92 -13.40
CA GLN A 522 -26.11 -36.20 -12.13
C GLN A 522 -27.42 -35.79 -11.44
N LEU A 523 -28.00 -36.70 -10.69
CA LEU A 523 -29.23 -36.45 -9.95
C LEU A 523 -28.96 -35.79 -8.59
N PRO A 524 -29.82 -34.86 -8.15
CA PRO A 524 -29.70 -34.27 -6.80
C PRO A 524 -29.86 -35.35 -5.72
N SER A 525 -28.98 -35.32 -4.71
CA SER A 525 -29.05 -36.29 -3.60
C SER A 525 -30.20 -36.01 -2.61
N SER A 526 -30.80 -34.84 -2.68
CA SER A 526 -31.85 -34.40 -1.74
C SER A 526 -33.06 -35.31 -1.69
N LEU A 527 -33.53 -35.84 -2.82
CA LEU A 527 -34.68 -36.77 -2.83
C LEU A 527 -34.39 -38.02 -1.99
N LYS A 528 -33.24 -38.64 -2.20
CA LYS A 528 -32.81 -39.79 -1.42
C LYS A 528 -32.63 -39.44 0.06
N THR A 529 -32.09 -38.27 0.33
CA THR A 529 -31.88 -37.77 1.73
C THR A 529 -33.21 -37.61 2.45
N VAL A 530 -34.22 -37.00 1.80
CA VAL A 530 -35.57 -36.83 2.36
C VAL A 530 -36.22 -38.19 2.60
N GLN A 531 -36.14 -39.12 1.67
CA GLN A 531 -36.69 -40.47 1.83
C GLN A 531 -36.09 -41.19 3.03
N ASN A 532 -34.77 -41.10 3.20
CA ASN A 532 -34.07 -41.70 4.34
C ASN A 532 -34.56 -41.10 5.67
N TRP A 533 -34.62 -39.76 5.76
CA TRP A 533 -35.08 -39.07 6.96
C TRP A 533 -36.57 -39.36 7.26
N THR A 534 -37.42 -39.41 6.27
CA THR A 534 -38.84 -39.79 6.46
C THR A 534 -38.96 -41.18 7.04
N THR A 535 -38.22 -42.15 6.48
CA THR A 535 -38.22 -43.53 6.99
C THR A 535 -37.64 -43.61 8.42
N PHE A 536 -36.63 -42.82 8.74
CA PHE A 536 -36.05 -42.76 10.07
C PHE A 536 -37.02 -42.14 11.07
N LEU A 537 -37.69 -41.06 10.72
CA LEU A 537 -38.71 -40.39 11.51
C LEU A 537 -39.88 -41.35 11.84
N GLU A 538 -40.42 -42.07 10.83
CA GLU A 538 -41.50 -43.03 11.03
C GLU A 538 -41.16 -44.10 12.08
N LYS A 539 -39.95 -44.67 11.99
CA LYS A 539 -39.47 -45.67 12.97
C LYS A 539 -39.29 -45.05 14.36
N GLU A 540 -38.81 -43.83 14.49
CA GLU A 540 -38.64 -43.17 15.75
C GLU A 540 -39.98 -42.83 16.41
N VAL A 541 -40.94 -42.31 15.63
CA VAL A 541 -42.29 -42.05 16.13
C VAL A 541 -42.97 -43.35 16.63
N GLU A 542 -42.84 -44.46 15.90
CA GLU A 542 -43.34 -45.76 16.30
C GLU A 542 -42.69 -46.21 17.64
N ARG A 543 -41.35 -46.07 17.77
CA ARG A 543 -40.60 -46.39 18.99
C ARG A 543 -41.08 -45.55 20.17
N VAL A 544 -41.22 -44.22 20.00
CA VAL A 544 -41.66 -43.29 21.05
C VAL A 544 -43.09 -43.59 21.47
N THR A 545 -43.99 -43.87 20.52
CA THR A 545 -45.38 -44.24 20.81
C THR A 545 -45.49 -45.53 21.60
N LEU A 546 -44.66 -46.53 21.24
CA LEU A 546 -44.59 -47.79 22.00
C LEU A 546 -44.09 -47.56 23.45
N LEU A 547 -43.03 -46.78 23.63
CA LEU A 547 -42.51 -46.44 24.96
C LEU A 547 -43.53 -45.67 25.80
N GLN A 548 -44.24 -44.72 25.22
CA GLN A 548 -45.31 -43.96 25.89
C GLN A 548 -46.46 -44.89 26.35
N SER A 549 -46.85 -45.83 25.49
CA SER A 549 -47.87 -46.81 25.85
C SER A 549 -47.42 -47.72 26.98
N GLN A 550 -46.14 -48.15 27.01
CA GLN A 550 -45.58 -48.95 28.07
C GLN A 550 -45.49 -48.15 29.39
N ILE A 551 -45.06 -46.89 29.33
CA ILE A 551 -45.03 -46.01 30.50
C ILE A 551 -46.44 -45.83 31.08
N ALA A 552 -47.42 -45.52 30.24
CA ALA A 552 -48.83 -45.37 30.65
C ALA A 552 -49.40 -46.66 31.30
N ALA A 553 -49.04 -47.82 30.73
CA ALA A 553 -49.42 -49.10 31.32
C ALA A 553 -48.80 -49.33 32.68
N ILE A 554 -47.54 -49.02 32.90
CA ILE A 554 -46.81 -49.07 34.16
C ILE A 554 -47.44 -48.10 35.18
N GLU A 555 -47.70 -46.87 34.81
CA GLU A 555 -48.36 -45.88 35.67
C GLU A 555 -49.74 -46.30 36.11
N ALA A 556 -50.52 -46.89 35.19
CA ALA A 556 -51.84 -47.44 35.49
C ALA A 556 -51.75 -48.62 36.54
N GLN A 557 -50.77 -49.51 36.37
CA GLN A 557 -50.51 -50.59 37.30
C GLN A 557 -50.08 -50.06 38.69
N LEU A 558 -49.23 -49.08 38.73
CA LEU A 558 -48.83 -48.45 40.02
C LEU A 558 -50.00 -47.74 40.71
N ALA A 559 -50.89 -47.10 39.98
CA ALA A 559 -52.09 -46.43 40.48
C ALA A 559 -53.12 -47.41 40.98
N SER A 560 -53.23 -48.64 40.41
CA SER A 560 -54.17 -49.71 40.89
C SER A 560 -53.69 -50.42 42.13
N GLY A 561 -52.49 -50.24 42.63
CA GLY A 561 -51.94 -50.89 43.85
C GLY A 561 -51.57 -52.36 43.65
N GLU A 562 -51.66 -52.92 42.43
CA GLU A 562 -51.20 -54.27 42.11
C GLU A 562 -49.69 -54.31 41.96
N SER A 563 -48.96 -54.56 43.04
CA SER A 563 -47.51 -54.77 43.05
C SER A 563 -47.20 -56.17 42.50
N GLN A 564 -47.13 -56.35 41.19
CA GLN A 564 -46.44 -57.52 40.67
C GLN A 564 -44.95 -57.13 40.48
N ALA A 565 -44.05 -57.95 41.02
CA ALA A 565 -42.61 -57.79 40.81
C ALA A 565 -42.27 -57.79 39.31
N LEU A 566 -41.77 -56.67 38.79
CA LEU A 566 -41.24 -56.58 37.42
C LEU A 566 -39.99 -57.47 37.34
N THR A 567 -40.13 -58.63 36.72
CA THR A 567 -39.00 -59.43 36.27
C THR A 567 -38.51 -58.80 34.92
N PHE A 568 -37.39 -58.16 34.98
CA PHE A 568 -36.68 -57.66 33.77
C PHE A 568 -35.96 -58.79 33.06
#